data_0caec53eccb182a760fee839241bb8db
#
_entry.id   0caec53eccb182a760fee839241bb8db
#
_cell.length_a   1.000
_cell.length_b   1.000
_cell.length_c   1.000
_cell.angle_alpha   90.00
_cell.angle_beta   90.00
_cell.angle_gamma   90.00
#
_symmetry.space_group_name_H-M   'P 1'
#
loop_
_entity.id
_entity.type
_entity.pdbx_description
1 polymer ?
#
loop_
_entity_poly.entity_id
_entity_poly.type
_entity_poly.pdbx_seq_one_letter_code
_entity_poly.pdbx_strand_id
1 'polypeptide(L)'
;GKKPIVVINKVDKPNCRPEVVNEQVFDLMFSLDATEEQLDYKTIYGSAKQGWMSHKWNEPTDSIVPLLDAIIDEIPEPKIVGGTPQMLITSLEYSAYTGRIAVGKVTRGSLKAGQMVTLAKRDGVTMQKTRIKELMVFEGLGKKKVEEVPCGEICAIMGIDGFEIGDTVCDYENPEPLPPIAIDEPTMSMLFTINNSPFFGKDGKYVTSRHIKERLDRELEKNLALRVTPGPSADSFNVFGRGVLHLSVLIETMRREGYELQVGQPKVIIKEIDGRKCEPVEELTIDLPDEYSGKAIEMTTKRKGT
;
A
#
# COMPACT_ATOMS: atom_id res chain seq x y z
N GLY A 1 -5.17 -4.41 -18.57
CA GLY A 1 -6.02 -3.95 -17.50
C GLY A 1 -7.07 -5.00 -17.14
N LYS A 2 -7.86 -4.72 -16.08
CA LYS A 2 -8.98 -5.59 -15.68
C LYS A 2 -10.29 -5.00 -16.20
N LYS A 3 -11.30 -5.84 -16.47
CA LYS A 3 -12.65 -5.39 -16.80
C LYS A 3 -13.28 -4.75 -15.55
N PRO A 4 -13.80 -3.52 -15.62
CA PRO A 4 -14.44 -2.85 -14.49
C PRO A 4 -15.93 -3.23 -14.36
N ILE A 5 -16.46 -3.07 -13.15
CA ILE A 5 -17.90 -2.98 -12.87
C ILE A 5 -18.15 -1.57 -12.32
N VAL A 6 -19.08 -0.85 -12.91
CA VAL A 6 -19.41 0.51 -12.49
C VAL A 6 -20.61 0.49 -11.56
N VAL A 7 -20.50 1.08 -10.37
CA VAL A 7 -21.60 1.19 -9.40
C VAL A 7 -21.93 2.66 -9.18
N ILE A 8 -23.10 3.10 -9.69
CA ILE A 8 -23.62 4.46 -9.51
C ILE A 8 -24.48 4.47 -8.27
N ASN A 9 -23.90 4.93 -7.17
CA ASN A 9 -24.53 5.00 -5.86
C ASN A 9 -25.30 6.31 -5.65
N LYS A 10 -26.17 6.33 -4.64
CA LYS A 10 -26.98 7.50 -4.21
C LYS A 10 -28.05 7.93 -5.21
N VAL A 11 -28.57 7.02 -6.01
CA VAL A 11 -29.66 7.31 -6.94
C VAL A 11 -31.02 7.58 -6.22
N ASP A 12 -31.05 7.36 -4.90
CA ASP A 12 -32.16 7.74 -4.01
C ASP A 12 -32.29 9.27 -3.78
N LYS A 13 -31.30 10.04 -4.23
CA LYS A 13 -31.31 11.49 -4.03
C LYS A 13 -32.13 12.19 -5.10
N PRO A 14 -32.92 13.26 -4.74
CA PRO A 14 -33.81 13.93 -5.68
C PRO A 14 -33.09 14.66 -6.82
N ASN A 15 -31.80 14.94 -6.67
CA ASN A 15 -30.96 15.59 -7.68
C ASN A 15 -29.90 14.64 -8.26
N CYS A 16 -30.15 13.34 -8.22
CA CYS A 16 -29.28 12.36 -8.86
C CYS A 16 -29.31 12.52 -10.40
N ARG A 17 -28.19 12.24 -11.04
CA ARG A 17 -28.00 12.32 -12.50
C ARG A 17 -27.29 11.07 -13.00
N PRO A 18 -27.89 9.87 -12.84
CA PRO A 18 -27.20 8.61 -13.11
C PRO A 18 -26.79 8.45 -14.58
N GLU A 19 -27.58 8.93 -15.53
CA GLU A 19 -27.28 8.86 -16.96
C GLU A 19 -26.08 9.72 -17.32
N VAL A 20 -26.05 10.97 -16.84
CA VAL A 20 -24.91 11.89 -17.05
C VAL A 20 -23.63 11.34 -16.39
N VAL A 21 -23.76 10.76 -15.20
CA VAL A 21 -22.59 10.15 -14.53
C VAL A 21 -22.06 8.94 -15.29
N ASN A 22 -22.95 8.10 -15.84
CA ASN A 22 -22.53 6.96 -16.65
C ASN A 22 -21.81 7.39 -17.93
N GLU A 23 -22.28 8.45 -18.60
CA GLU A 23 -21.64 9.05 -19.75
C GLU A 23 -20.23 9.60 -19.38
N GLN A 24 -20.14 10.34 -18.28
CA GLN A 24 -18.85 10.84 -17.77
C GLN A 24 -17.86 9.72 -17.42
N VAL A 25 -18.33 8.60 -16.89
CA VAL A 25 -17.50 7.42 -16.64
C VAL A 25 -17.01 6.81 -17.96
N PHE A 26 -17.87 6.73 -18.96
CA PHE A 26 -17.50 6.24 -20.29
C PHE A 26 -16.42 7.14 -20.92
N ASP A 27 -16.61 8.45 -20.91
CA ASP A 27 -15.65 9.44 -21.42
C ASP A 27 -14.31 9.34 -20.69
N LEU A 28 -14.34 9.16 -19.37
CA LEU A 28 -13.13 8.95 -18.57
C LEU A 28 -12.39 7.68 -18.99
N MET A 29 -13.09 6.55 -19.12
CA MET A 29 -12.47 5.29 -19.57
C MET A 29 -11.89 5.42 -20.96
N PHE A 30 -12.61 6.09 -21.86
CA PHE A 30 -12.13 6.36 -23.21
C PHE A 30 -10.86 7.23 -23.22
N SER A 31 -10.81 8.28 -22.40
CA SER A 31 -9.63 9.15 -22.27
C SER A 31 -8.41 8.45 -21.65
N LEU A 32 -8.62 7.34 -20.96
CA LEU A 32 -7.58 6.48 -20.37
C LEU A 32 -7.16 5.33 -21.32
N ASP A 33 -7.51 5.39 -22.61
CA ASP A 33 -7.21 4.36 -23.61
C ASP A 33 -7.70 2.96 -23.19
N ALA A 34 -8.91 2.89 -22.62
CA ALA A 34 -9.53 1.63 -22.25
C ALA A 34 -9.82 0.78 -23.50
N THR A 35 -9.61 -0.53 -23.39
CA THR A 35 -9.93 -1.49 -24.48
C THR A 35 -11.43 -1.61 -24.67
N GLU A 36 -11.88 -2.11 -25.83
CA GLU A 36 -13.30 -2.38 -26.09
C GLU A 36 -13.94 -3.27 -24.99
N GLU A 37 -13.21 -4.29 -24.52
CA GLU A 37 -13.65 -5.15 -23.43
C GLU A 37 -13.83 -4.40 -22.10
N GLN A 38 -13.00 -3.38 -21.86
CA GLN A 38 -13.09 -2.53 -20.67
C GLN A 38 -14.19 -1.48 -20.79
N LEU A 39 -14.51 -1.03 -22.00
CA LEU A 39 -15.61 -0.10 -22.29
C LEU A 39 -16.99 -0.79 -22.23
N ASP A 40 -17.02 -2.12 -22.46
CA ASP A 40 -18.23 -2.96 -22.29
C ASP A 40 -18.39 -3.38 -20.80
N TYR A 41 -18.41 -2.39 -19.92
CA TYR A 41 -18.58 -2.63 -18.48
C TYR A 41 -20.06 -2.69 -18.08
N LYS A 42 -20.34 -3.50 -17.08
CA LYS A 42 -21.67 -3.60 -16.48
C LYS A 42 -21.88 -2.44 -15.51
N THR A 43 -23.03 -1.74 -15.64
CA THR A 43 -23.40 -0.66 -14.73
C THR A 43 -24.50 -1.13 -13.78
N ILE A 44 -24.31 -0.92 -12.48
CA ILE A 44 -25.27 -1.19 -11.41
C ILE A 44 -25.60 0.13 -10.71
N TYR A 45 -26.86 0.33 -10.42
CA TYR A 45 -27.37 1.54 -9.77
C TYR A 45 -27.93 1.21 -8.40
N GLY A 46 -27.86 2.12 -7.44
CA GLY A 46 -28.52 1.85 -6.17
C GLY A 46 -28.29 2.87 -5.07
N SER A 47 -28.73 2.51 -3.88
CA SER A 47 -28.50 3.24 -2.64
C SER A 47 -27.89 2.30 -1.59
N ALA A 48 -26.59 2.41 -1.38
CA ALA A 48 -25.91 1.64 -0.35
C ALA A 48 -26.45 1.96 1.06
N LYS A 49 -26.93 3.20 1.29
CA LYS A 49 -27.57 3.60 2.56
C LYS A 49 -28.87 2.85 2.81
N GLN A 50 -29.65 2.62 1.76
CA GLN A 50 -30.95 1.93 1.84
C GLN A 50 -30.82 0.42 1.63
N GLY A 51 -29.61 -0.07 1.25
CA GLY A 51 -29.31 -1.50 1.11
C GLY A 51 -29.85 -2.15 -0.16
N TRP A 52 -30.02 -1.41 -1.25
CA TRP A 52 -30.50 -1.96 -2.52
C TRP A 52 -29.63 -1.58 -3.72
N MET A 53 -29.59 -2.46 -4.72
CA MET A 53 -28.95 -2.31 -6.02
C MET A 53 -29.85 -2.81 -7.13
N SER A 54 -29.75 -2.24 -8.34
CA SER A 54 -30.57 -2.60 -9.50
C SER A 54 -29.79 -2.40 -10.80
N HIS A 55 -30.21 -3.06 -11.86
CA HIS A 55 -29.71 -2.81 -13.23
C HIS A 55 -30.27 -1.53 -13.86
N LYS A 56 -31.31 -0.94 -13.26
CA LYS A 56 -31.90 0.31 -13.71
C LYS A 56 -31.99 1.28 -12.54
N TRP A 57 -31.64 2.52 -12.79
CA TRP A 57 -31.55 3.55 -11.76
C TRP A 57 -32.92 3.93 -11.15
N ASN A 58 -33.99 3.79 -11.94
CA ASN A 58 -35.39 4.17 -11.59
C ASN A 58 -36.24 2.98 -11.12
N GLU A 59 -35.67 1.81 -10.99
CA GLU A 59 -36.34 0.58 -10.53
C GLU A 59 -35.63 0.06 -9.26
N PRO A 60 -35.93 0.62 -8.08
CA PRO A 60 -35.35 0.16 -6.83
C PRO A 60 -35.76 -1.27 -6.51
N THR A 61 -34.85 -2.03 -5.94
CA THR A 61 -35.08 -3.36 -5.39
C THR A 61 -35.06 -3.32 -3.87
N ASP A 62 -35.19 -4.44 -3.21
CA ASP A 62 -35.08 -4.61 -1.75
C ASP A 62 -33.74 -5.24 -1.31
N SER A 63 -32.81 -5.43 -2.25
CA SER A 63 -31.63 -6.22 -2.04
C SER A 63 -30.39 -5.71 -2.80
N ILE A 64 -29.20 -6.07 -2.30
CA ILE A 64 -27.92 -5.86 -2.98
C ILE A 64 -27.55 -7.00 -3.93
N VAL A 65 -28.36 -8.04 -4.01
CA VAL A 65 -28.09 -9.24 -4.84
C VAL A 65 -27.74 -8.91 -6.28
N PRO A 66 -28.37 -7.95 -6.99
CA PRO A 66 -27.98 -7.60 -8.35
C PRO A 66 -26.51 -7.17 -8.51
N LEU A 67 -25.92 -6.54 -7.49
CA LEU A 67 -24.48 -6.25 -7.49
C LEU A 67 -23.64 -7.51 -7.26
N LEU A 68 -24.06 -8.38 -6.35
CA LEU A 68 -23.34 -9.63 -6.08
C LEU A 68 -23.37 -10.55 -7.30
N ASP A 69 -24.50 -10.65 -7.98
CA ASP A 69 -24.63 -11.40 -9.23
C ASP A 69 -23.71 -10.82 -10.33
N ALA A 70 -23.68 -9.48 -10.47
CA ALA A 70 -22.77 -8.83 -11.40
C ALA A 70 -21.29 -9.12 -11.10
N ILE A 71 -20.91 -9.22 -9.83
CA ILE A 71 -19.54 -9.59 -9.44
C ILE A 71 -19.25 -11.03 -9.83
N ILE A 72 -20.17 -11.95 -9.58
CA ILE A 72 -20.01 -13.37 -9.94
C ILE A 72 -19.89 -13.55 -11.45
N ASP A 73 -20.69 -12.83 -12.22
CA ASP A 73 -20.73 -12.92 -13.69
C ASP A 73 -19.47 -12.33 -14.36
N GLU A 74 -18.99 -11.18 -13.86
CA GLU A 74 -17.97 -10.39 -14.55
C GLU A 74 -16.55 -10.61 -14.00
N ILE A 75 -16.41 -11.01 -12.74
CA ILE A 75 -15.10 -11.21 -12.14
C ILE A 75 -14.69 -12.68 -12.24
N PRO A 76 -13.61 -12.98 -12.96
CA PRO A 76 -13.14 -14.37 -13.07
C PRO A 76 -12.69 -14.91 -11.71
N GLU A 77 -12.93 -16.19 -11.49
CA GLU A 77 -12.43 -16.89 -10.31
C GLU A 77 -10.88 -16.85 -10.23
N PRO A 78 -10.30 -16.92 -9.04
CA PRO A 78 -8.85 -17.03 -8.89
C PRO A 78 -8.30 -18.26 -9.63
N LYS A 79 -7.22 -18.07 -10.39
CA LYS A 79 -6.52 -19.19 -11.04
C LYS A 79 -5.91 -20.10 -9.98
N ILE A 80 -6.33 -21.35 -9.96
CA ILE A 80 -5.77 -22.37 -9.08
C ILE A 80 -4.55 -22.99 -9.75
N VAL A 81 -3.39 -22.84 -9.17
CA VAL A 81 -2.13 -23.42 -9.63
C VAL A 81 -1.69 -24.48 -8.62
N GLY A 82 -1.66 -25.73 -9.07
CA GLY A 82 -1.16 -26.86 -8.26
C GLY A 82 0.36 -26.85 -8.17
N GLY A 83 0.90 -27.54 -7.15
CA GLY A 83 2.35 -27.68 -6.96
C GLY A 83 2.80 -27.35 -5.53
N THR A 84 4.09 -27.09 -5.39
CA THR A 84 4.70 -26.69 -4.12
C THR A 84 4.20 -25.32 -3.64
N PRO A 85 4.08 -25.10 -2.32
CA PRO A 85 3.52 -23.87 -1.78
C PRO A 85 4.36 -22.64 -2.16
N GLN A 86 3.66 -21.55 -2.48
CA GLN A 86 4.29 -20.28 -2.83
C GLN A 86 3.38 -19.11 -2.47
N MET A 87 3.89 -18.16 -1.68
CA MET A 87 3.17 -16.95 -1.27
C MET A 87 4.12 -15.76 -1.22
N LEU A 88 3.80 -14.70 -1.93
CA LEU A 88 4.52 -13.42 -1.81
C LEU A 88 3.96 -12.62 -0.63
N ILE A 89 4.83 -12.15 0.25
CA ILE A 89 4.46 -11.26 1.35
C ILE A 89 4.27 -9.86 0.79
N THR A 90 3.05 -9.37 0.82
CA THR A 90 2.66 -8.07 0.24
C THR A 90 2.34 -7.01 1.28
N SER A 91 2.06 -7.42 2.52
CA SER A 91 1.73 -6.51 3.61
C SER A 91 2.22 -7.07 4.95
N LEU A 92 2.43 -6.17 5.90
CA LEU A 92 2.80 -6.48 7.26
C LEU A 92 1.76 -5.93 8.21
N GLU A 93 1.39 -6.73 9.18
CA GLU A 93 0.60 -6.27 10.32
C GLU A 93 1.38 -6.52 11.62
N TYR A 94 1.01 -5.80 12.65
CA TYR A 94 1.57 -5.97 13.98
C TYR A 94 0.47 -6.16 15.02
N SER A 95 0.65 -7.15 15.86
CA SER A 95 -0.19 -7.39 17.03
C SER A 95 0.67 -7.34 18.29
N ALA A 96 0.20 -6.63 19.32
CA ALA A 96 0.90 -6.56 20.60
C ALA A 96 1.07 -7.94 21.28
N TYR A 97 0.25 -8.93 20.90
CA TYR A 97 0.25 -10.26 21.48
C TYR A 97 1.08 -11.29 20.70
N THR A 98 1.07 -11.16 19.37
CA THR A 98 1.65 -12.17 18.47
C THR A 98 2.86 -11.66 17.67
N GLY A 99 3.17 -10.37 17.82
CA GLY A 99 4.25 -9.72 17.07
C GLY A 99 3.89 -9.45 15.61
N ARG A 100 4.86 -9.60 14.72
CA ARG A 100 4.71 -9.33 13.28
C ARG A 100 3.92 -10.45 12.60
N ILE A 101 3.03 -10.07 11.70
CA ILE A 101 2.16 -10.94 10.92
C ILE A 101 2.42 -10.67 9.44
N ALA A 102 2.79 -11.71 8.71
CA ALA A 102 2.98 -11.63 7.27
C ALA A 102 1.65 -11.84 6.55
N VAL A 103 1.28 -10.94 5.66
CA VAL A 103 0.06 -11.04 4.86
C VAL A 103 0.42 -11.15 3.39
N GLY A 104 -0.22 -12.09 2.69
CA GLY A 104 0.00 -12.29 1.26
C GLY A 104 -1.05 -13.21 0.63
N LYS A 105 -0.97 -13.33 -0.69
CA LYS A 105 -1.81 -14.24 -1.46
C LYS A 105 -1.03 -15.52 -1.76
N VAL A 106 -1.63 -16.67 -1.50
CA VAL A 106 -1.09 -17.96 -1.95
C VAL A 106 -1.24 -18.05 -3.46
N THR A 107 -0.12 -18.07 -4.18
CA THR A 107 -0.08 -18.05 -5.66
C THR A 107 -0.02 -19.44 -6.26
N ARG A 108 0.44 -20.42 -5.48
CA ARG A 108 0.57 -21.83 -5.91
C ARG A 108 0.47 -22.76 -4.70
N GLY A 109 -0.08 -23.95 -4.92
CA GLY A 109 -0.20 -25.01 -3.90
C GLY A 109 -1.08 -24.62 -2.73
N SER A 110 -0.73 -25.07 -1.54
CA SER A 110 -1.39 -24.69 -0.28
C SER A 110 -0.40 -24.53 0.86
N LEU A 111 -0.74 -23.70 1.82
CA LEU A 111 0.02 -23.53 3.06
C LEU A 111 -0.74 -24.18 4.22
N LYS A 112 -0.01 -24.84 5.14
CA LYS A 112 -0.60 -25.50 6.32
C LYS A 112 -0.04 -24.94 7.62
N ALA A 113 -0.87 -24.88 8.64
CA ALA A 113 -0.42 -24.57 9.98
C ALA A 113 0.59 -25.64 10.45
N GLY A 114 1.66 -25.19 11.11
CA GLY A 114 2.73 -26.07 11.54
C GLY A 114 3.71 -26.56 10.45
N GLN A 115 3.51 -26.19 9.19
CA GLN A 115 4.35 -26.57 8.08
C GLN A 115 5.74 -25.93 8.16
N MET A 116 6.76 -26.73 7.82
CA MET A 116 8.11 -26.20 7.55
C MET A 116 8.13 -25.57 6.17
N VAL A 117 8.70 -24.38 6.07
CA VAL A 117 8.80 -23.60 4.83
C VAL A 117 10.16 -22.93 4.73
N THR A 118 10.50 -22.47 3.55
CA THR A 118 11.66 -21.59 3.33
C THR A 118 11.15 -20.18 3.06
N LEU A 119 11.64 -19.23 3.82
CA LEU A 119 11.49 -17.80 3.57
C LEU A 119 12.63 -17.39 2.62
N ALA A 120 12.31 -17.19 1.36
CA ALA A 120 13.24 -16.64 0.38
C ALA A 120 13.16 -15.12 0.46
N LYS A 121 14.33 -14.50 0.71
CA LYS A 121 14.42 -13.04 0.80
C LYS A 121 14.28 -12.42 -0.59
N ARG A 122 13.87 -11.16 -0.62
CA ARG A 122 13.68 -10.40 -1.87
C ARG A 122 14.94 -10.26 -2.74
N ASP A 123 16.12 -10.55 -2.19
CA ASP A 123 17.37 -10.62 -2.96
C ASP A 123 17.46 -11.86 -3.87
N GLY A 124 16.53 -12.83 -3.72
CA GLY A 124 16.45 -14.07 -4.48
C GLY A 124 17.55 -15.08 -4.15
N VAL A 125 18.43 -14.78 -3.20
CA VAL A 125 19.60 -15.59 -2.84
C VAL A 125 19.53 -16.08 -1.39
N THR A 126 19.17 -15.20 -0.48
CA THR A 126 19.10 -15.53 0.95
C THR A 126 17.88 -16.38 1.27
N MET A 127 18.11 -17.58 1.81
CA MET A 127 17.07 -18.55 2.14
C MET A 127 17.12 -18.86 3.64
N GLN A 128 15.99 -18.68 4.32
CA GLN A 128 15.85 -18.94 5.75
C GLN A 128 14.82 -20.03 5.98
N LYS A 129 15.22 -21.16 6.55
CA LYS A 129 14.30 -22.23 6.94
C LYS A 129 13.53 -21.83 8.20
N THR A 130 12.21 -21.97 8.17
CA THR A 130 11.34 -21.55 9.25
C THR A 130 10.08 -22.40 9.33
N ARG A 131 9.25 -22.18 10.33
CA ARG A 131 8.00 -22.91 10.51
C ARG A 131 6.83 -21.93 10.68
N ILE A 132 5.74 -22.19 9.96
CA ILE A 132 4.47 -21.51 10.15
C ILE A 132 3.89 -21.96 11.48
N LYS A 133 3.69 -21.06 12.46
CA LYS A 133 3.03 -21.41 13.70
C LYS A 133 1.54 -21.41 13.56
N GLU A 134 0.98 -20.36 13.01
CA GLU A 134 -0.45 -20.19 12.82
C GLU A 134 -0.76 -19.59 11.43
N LEU A 135 -1.87 -20.05 10.85
CA LEU A 135 -2.47 -19.54 9.64
C LEU A 135 -3.84 -18.95 9.94
N MET A 136 -4.13 -17.81 9.31
CA MET A 136 -5.45 -17.17 9.39
C MET A 136 -5.91 -16.71 8.02
N VAL A 137 -7.22 -16.71 7.81
CA VAL A 137 -7.90 -16.07 6.68
C VAL A 137 -8.70 -14.88 7.18
N PHE A 138 -8.99 -13.94 6.27
CA PHE A 138 -9.81 -12.78 6.59
C PHE A 138 -11.29 -13.15 6.49
N GLU A 139 -12.06 -12.90 7.54
CA GLU A 139 -13.49 -13.16 7.61
C GLU A 139 -14.20 -11.92 8.20
N GLY A 140 -14.96 -11.22 7.37
CA GLY A 140 -15.56 -9.93 7.72
C GLY A 140 -14.50 -8.89 8.09
N LEU A 141 -14.60 -8.31 9.29
CA LEU A 141 -13.61 -7.35 9.82
C LEU A 141 -12.53 -8.01 10.68
N GLY A 142 -12.54 -9.32 10.80
CA GLY A 142 -11.62 -10.08 11.63
C GLY A 142 -10.78 -11.08 10.87
N LYS A 143 -10.11 -11.94 11.64
CA LYS A 143 -9.32 -13.07 11.14
C LYS A 143 -9.74 -14.33 11.84
N LYS A 144 -9.77 -15.43 11.10
CA LYS A 144 -10.11 -16.76 11.59
C LYS A 144 -8.94 -17.71 11.40
N LYS A 145 -8.56 -18.44 12.42
CA LYS A 145 -7.55 -19.50 12.34
C LYS A 145 -8.07 -20.65 11.48
N VAL A 146 -7.18 -21.14 10.62
CA VAL A 146 -7.44 -22.26 9.72
C VAL A 146 -6.24 -23.20 9.68
N GLU A 147 -6.49 -24.46 9.36
CA GLU A 147 -5.44 -25.48 9.23
C GLU A 147 -4.72 -25.43 7.89
N GLU A 148 -5.42 -25.03 6.83
CA GLU A 148 -4.89 -24.98 5.47
C GLU A 148 -5.46 -23.79 4.70
N VAL A 149 -4.64 -23.19 3.85
CA VAL A 149 -5.04 -22.12 2.92
C VAL A 149 -4.62 -22.51 1.50
N PRO A 150 -5.57 -22.69 0.57
CA PRO A 150 -5.28 -23.05 -0.81
C PRO A 150 -4.80 -21.87 -1.67
N CYS A 151 -4.30 -22.19 -2.86
CA CYS A 151 -3.98 -21.21 -3.90
C CYS A 151 -5.19 -20.33 -4.22
N GLY A 152 -4.93 -19.05 -4.43
CA GLY A 152 -5.95 -18.02 -4.72
C GLY A 152 -6.39 -17.21 -3.51
N GLU A 153 -6.26 -17.75 -2.32
CA GLU A 153 -6.67 -17.11 -1.06
C GLU A 153 -5.60 -16.14 -0.51
N ILE A 154 -6.08 -15.13 0.21
CA ILE A 154 -5.22 -14.22 0.99
C ILE A 154 -5.17 -14.72 2.43
N CYS A 155 -3.99 -14.89 2.96
CA CYS A 155 -3.81 -15.33 4.33
C CYS A 155 -2.84 -14.45 5.12
N ALA A 156 -2.94 -14.60 6.44
CA ALA A 156 -2.03 -14.04 7.41
C ALA A 156 -1.25 -15.17 8.10
N ILE A 157 0.08 -15.06 8.10
CA ILE A 157 0.99 -16.04 8.68
C ILE A 157 1.63 -15.46 9.93
N MET A 158 1.64 -16.23 11.01
CA MET A 158 2.31 -15.91 12.27
C MET A 158 3.41 -16.90 12.60
N GLY A 159 4.40 -16.40 13.35
CA GLY A 159 5.50 -17.21 13.88
C GLY A 159 6.67 -17.40 12.92
N ILE A 160 6.71 -16.66 11.85
CA ILE A 160 7.90 -16.47 11.02
C ILE A 160 8.60 -15.21 11.48
N ASP A 161 9.91 -15.26 11.69
CA ASP A 161 10.72 -14.11 12.10
C ASP A 161 11.54 -13.57 10.93
N GLY A 162 11.89 -12.28 11.00
CA GLY A 162 12.81 -11.65 10.06
C GLY A 162 12.31 -11.46 8.64
N PHE A 163 11.00 -11.62 8.39
CA PHE A 163 10.44 -11.40 7.05
C PHE A 163 10.20 -9.91 6.75
N GLU A 164 10.21 -9.61 5.46
CA GLU A 164 9.94 -8.28 4.90
C GLU A 164 8.93 -8.38 3.76
N ILE A 165 8.33 -7.26 3.37
CA ILE A 165 7.50 -7.20 2.16
C ILE A 165 8.37 -7.47 0.94
N GLY A 166 7.87 -8.31 0.02
CA GLY A 166 8.62 -8.77 -1.14
C GLY A 166 9.36 -10.08 -0.92
N ASP A 167 9.45 -10.58 0.33
CA ASP A 167 9.93 -11.93 0.60
C ASP A 167 8.88 -12.96 0.16
N THR A 168 9.32 -14.16 -0.20
CA THR A 168 8.45 -15.26 -0.61
C THR A 168 8.50 -16.41 0.38
N VAL A 169 7.34 -16.86 0.84
CA VAL A 169 7.21 -18.13 1.57
C VAL A 169 7.09 -19.24 0.54
N CYS A 170 8.04 -20.16 0.55
CA CYS A 170 8.18 -21.23 -0.45
C CYS A 170 8.22 -22.60 0.19
N ASP A 171 8.28 -23.62 -0.67
CA ASP A 171 8.56 -25.00 -0.28
C ASP A 171 9.89 -25.10 0.51
N TYR A 172 9.89 -26.04 1.46
CA TYR A 172 11.04 -26.22 2.37
C TYR A 172 12.30 -26.75 1.67
N GLU A 173 12.12 -27.67 0.73
CA GLU A 173 13.23 -28.37 0.05
C GLU A 173 13.60 -27.71 -1.27
N ASN A 174 12.58 -27.28 -2.03
CA ASN A 174 12.74 -26.67 -3.35
C ASN A 174 12.17 -25.25 -3.35
N PRO A 175 12.88 -24.28 -2.76
CA PRO A 175 12.39 -22.90 -2.70
C PRO A 175 12.44 -22.23 -4.08
N GLU A 176 11.31 -21.68 -4.48
CA GLU A 176 11.14 -20.92 -5.72
C GLU A 176 10.63 -19.52 -5.38
N PRO A 177 11.53 -18.50 -5.27
CA PRO A 177 11.12 -17.14 -4.96
C PRO A 177 10.32 -16.52 -6.10
N LEU A 178 9.30 -15.74 -5.75
CA LEU A 178 8.59 -14.88 -6.70
C LEU A 178 9.39 -13.60 -6.97
N PRO A 179 9.18 -12.96 -8.13
CA PRO A 179 9.77 -11.65 -8.38
C PRO A 179 9.43 -10.68 -7.23
N PRO A 180 10.41 -10.00 -6.65
CA PRO A 180 10.19 -9.10 -5.53
C PRO A 180 9.36 -7.89 -5.98
N ILE A 181 8.61 -7.31 -5.04
CA ILE A 181 7.92 -6.04 -5.27
C ILE A 181 8.98 -4.95 -5.34
N ALA A 182 9.01 -4.20 -6.44
CA ALA A 182 9.87 -3.03 -6.56
C ALA A 182 9.43 -1.99 -5.51
N ILE A 183 10.35 -1.58 -4.66
CA ILE A 183 10.13 -0.53 -3.66
C ILE A 183 11.05 0.61 -4.03
N ASP A 184 10.45 1.79 -4.23
CA ASP A 184 11.21 2.98 -4.54
C ASP A 184 12.14 3.32 -3.38
N GLU A 185 13.41 3.52 -3.71
CA GLU A 185 14.40 3.96 -2.73
C GLU A 185 14.10 5.40 -2.27
N PRO A 186 14.45 5.73 -1.02
CA PRO A 186 14.34 7.10 -0.55
C PRO A 186 15.14 8.08 -1.41
N THR A 187 14.54 9.20 -1.76
CA THR A 187 15.20 10.28 -2.52
C THR A 187 15.54 11.50 -1.65
N MET A 188 14.94 11.59 -0.47
CA MET A 188 15.11 12.73 0.45
C MET A 188 15.37 12.28 1.87
N SER A 189 16.06 13.14 2.63
CA SER A 189 16.29 12.95 4.06
C SER A 189 15.95 14.22 4.83
N MET A 190 15.50 14.04 6.07
CA MET A 190 15.33 15.11 7.05
C MET A 190 15.93 14.70 8.38
N LEU A 191 16.46 15.68 9.12
CA LEU A 191 16.94 15.46 10.47
C LEU A 191 15.79 15.66 11.45
N PHE A 192 15.50 14.65 12.26
CA PHE A 192 14.56 14.73 13.39
C PHE A 192 15.36 14.81 14.68
N THR A 193 15.04 15.78 15.53
CA THR A 193 15.71 16.00 16.83
C THR A 193 14.68 16.26 17.92
N ILE A 194 15.09 16.14 19.15
CA ILE A 194 14.30 16.65 20.26
C ILE A 194 14.11 18.17 20.11
N ASN A 195 12.99 18.69 20.60
CA ASN A 195 12.79 20.13 20.64
C ASN A 195 13.70 20.75 21.73
N ASN A 196 14.69 21.53 21.32
CA ASN A 196 15.60 22.24 22.22
C ASN A 196 15.29 23.74 22.34
N SER A 197 14.11 24.17 21.85
CA SER A 197 13.65 25.54 21.95
C SER A 197 13.12 25.87 23.35
N PRO A 198 12.92 27.18 23.66
CA PRO A 198 12.27 27.60 24.92
C PRO A 198 10.83 27.08 25.11
N PHE A 199 10.25 26.48 24.09
CA PHE A 199 8.90 25.88 24.11
C PHE A 199 8.89 24.38 24.38
N PHE A 200 10.05 23.80 24.72
CA PHE A 200 10.17 22.38 25.04
C PHE A 200 9.14 21.92 26.08
N GLY A 201 8.40 20.84 25.75
CA GLY A 201 7.44 20.21 26.64
C GLY A 201 6.12 20.98 26.80
N LYS A 202 5.83 22.00 25.98
CA LYS A 202 4.59 22.78 26.06
C LYS A 202 3.47 22.22 25.22
N ASP A 203 3.78 21.61 24.09
CA ASP A 203 2.79 21.15 23.11
C ASP A 203 2.64 19.62 23.07
N GLY A 204 3.72 18.88 23.37
CA GLY A 204 3.75 17.43 23.25
C GLY A 204 3.87 16.68 24.59
N LYS A 205 3.37 15.44 24.64
CA LYS A 205 3.57 14.51 25.76
C LYS A 205 4.85 13.71 25.64
N TYR A 206 5.28 13.43 24.41
CA TYR A 206 6.43 12.58 24.09
C TYR A 206 7.56 13.42 23.53
N VAL A 207 8.47 13.85 24.40
CA VAL A 207 9.47 14.89 24.11
C VAL A 207 10.92 14.37 24.10
N THR A 208 11.15 13.12 24.51
CA THR A 208 12.50 12.56 24.63
C THR A 208 12.95 11.85 23.37
N SER A 209 14.26 11.78 23.13
CA SER A 209 14.84 11.01 22.03
C SER A 209 14.42 9.56 22.03
N ARG A 210 14.26 8.95 23.20
CA ARG A 210 13.75 7.58 23.36
C ARG A 210 12.33 7.45 22.79
N HIS A 211 11.43 8.36 23.11
CA HIS A 211 10.05 8.34 22.60
C HIS A 211 10.03 8.47 21.06
N ILE A 212 10.83 9.40 20.53
CA ILE A 212 10.94 9.61 19.08
C ILE A 212 11.48 8.35 18.41
N LYS A 213 12.54 7.74 18.96
CA LYS A 213 13.12 6.52 18.43
C LYS A 213 12.10 5.36 18.41
N GLU A 214 11.47 5.08 19.54
CA GLU A 214 10.46 4.01 19.65
C GLU A 214 9.30 4.21 18.66
N ARG A 215 8.92 5.45 18.39
CA ARG A 215 7.89 5.77 17.40
C ARG A 215 8.37 5.55 15.97
N LEU A 216 9.60 5.98 15.66
CA LEU A 216 10.21 5.75 14.36
C LEU A 216 10.44 4.25 14.09
N ASP A 217 10.89 3.50 15.08
CA ASP A 217 11.06 2.05 14.98
C ASP A 217 9.72 1.36 14.65
N ARG A 218 8.62 1.75 15.30
CA ARG A 218 7.26 1.27 14.96
C ARG A 218 6.81 1.68 13.56
N GLU A 219 7.22 2.84 13.07
CA GLU A 219 6.91 3.24 11.69
C GLU A 219 7.65 2.38 10.67
N LEU A 220 8.93 2.06 10.92
CA LEU A 220 9.74 1.19 10.07
C LEU A 220 9.15 -0.21 9.90
N GLU A 221 8.40 -0.69 10.90
CA GLU A 221 7.71 -1.99 10.80
C GLU A 221 6.61 -2.02 9.74
N LYS A 222 6.03 -0.85 9.42
CA LYS A 222 4.88 -0.72 8.52
C LYS A 222 5.22 -0.04 7.19
N ASN A 223 6.28 0.77 7.19
CA ASN A 223 6.61 1.66 6.08
C ASN A 223 7.98 1.35 5.50
N LEU A 224 8.00 0.50 4.48
CA LEU A 224 9.24 0.04 3.84
C LEU A 224 9.99 1.12 3.06
N ALA A 225 9.30 2.17 2.65
CA ALA A 225 9.91 3.29 1.94
C ALA A 225 10.57 4.29 2.90
N LEU A 226 10.44 4.05 4.21
CA LEU A 226 11.10 4.83 5.24
C LEU A 226 12.39 4.14 5.67
N ARG A 227 13.44 4.94 5.89
CA ARG A 227 14.69 4.47 6.49
C ARG A 227 15.09 5.45 7.58
N VAL A 228 15.59 4.95 8.68
CA VAL A 228 16.05 5.77 9.81
C VAL A 228 17.46 5.35 10.19
N THR A 229 18.34 6.31 10.35
CA THR A 229 19.71 6.09 10.87
C THR A 229 19.98 7.08 12.00
N PRO A 230 20.91 6.77 12.92
CA PRO A 230 21.37 7.75 13.90
C PRO A 230 21.85 9.04 13.22
N GLY A 231 21.52 10.17 13.81
CA GLY A 231 21.96 11.47 13.35
C GLY A 231 23.32 11.89 13.94
N PRO A 232 23.73 13.15 13.74
CA PRO A 232 25.01 13.66 14.22
C PRO A 232 25.13 13.72 15.75
N SER A 233 24.03 13.74 16.47
CA SER A 233 23.99 13.75 17.95
C SER A 233 23.15 12.56 18.45
N ALA A 234 23.33 12.21 19.72
CA ALA A 234 22.61 11.10 20.37
C ALA A 234 21.07 11.30 20.36
N ASP A 235 20.63 12.56 20.30
CA ASP A 235 19.23 12.94 20.31
C ASP A 235 18.68 13.28 18.91
N SER A 236 19.34 12.79 17.86
CA SER A 236 18.97 13.08 16.48
C SER A 236 18.89 11.82 15.62
N PHE A 237 18.02 11.86 14.61
CA PHE A 237 17.77 10.77 13.67
C PHE A 237 17.72 11.34 12.25
N ASN A 238 18.45 10.71 11.33
CA ASN A 238 18.28 10.97 9.91
C ASN A 238 17.12 10.09 9.40
N VAL A 239 16.06 10.72 8.95
CA VAL A 239 14.85 10.06 8.44
C VAL A 239 14.82 10.24 6.92
N PHE A 240 14.82 9.14 6.20
CA PHE A 240 14.85 9.09 4.74
C PHE A 240 13.48 8.65 4.23
N GLY A 241 12.97 9.34 3.21
CA GLY A 241 11.67 9.05 2.62
C GLY A 241 11.65 9.29 1.12
N ARG A 242 10.59 8.85 0.45
CA ARG A 242 10.41 9.01 -1.00
C ARG A 242 10.33 10.46 -1.46
N GLY A 243 9.92 11.37 -0.57
CA GLY A 243 9.78 12.78 -0.89
C GLY A 243 9.28 13.59 0.29
N VAL A 244 9.14 14.91 0.08
CA VAL A 244 8.70 15.85 1.13
C VAL A 244 7.33 15.50 1.67
N LEU A 245 6.37 15.16 0.81
CA LEU A 245 5.01 14.81 1.23
C LEU A 245 5.01 13.59 2.16
N HIS A 246 5.78 12.56 1.82
CA HIS A 246 5.90 11.35 2.64
C HIS A 246 6.39 11.67 4.06
N LEU A 247 7.45 12.47 4.17
CA LEU A 247 8.00 12.89 5.46
C LEU A 247 7.05 13.85 6.20
N SER A 248 6.35 14.74 5.50
CA SER A 248 5.37 15.66 6.09
C SER A 248 4.18 14.93 6.70
N VAL A 249 3.68 13.87 6.05
CA VAL A 249 2.61 13.02 6.59
C VAL A 249 3.08 12.32 7.87
N LEU A 250 4.31 11.81 7.91
CA LEU A 250 4.88 11.21 9.12
C LEU A 250 4.97 12.22 10.26
N ILE A 251 5.49 13.43 10.00
CA ILE A 251 5.63 14.51 10.98
C ILE A 251 4.26 14.89 11.55
N GLU A 252 3.27 15.09 10.68
CA GLU A 252 1.91 15.47 11.09
C GLU A 252 1.23 14.36 11.89
N THR A 253 1.44 13.09 11.52
CA THR A 253 0.93 11.95 12.28
C THR A 253 1.54 11.91 13.67
N MET A 254 2.86 12.04 13.77
CA MET A 254 3.56 12.10 15.07
C MET A 254 3.06 13.26 15.92
N ARG A 255 2.88 14.44 15.32
CA ARG A 255 2.32 15.61 16.02
C ARG A 255 0.95 15.35 16.59
N ARG A 256 0.04 14.73 15.82
CA ARG A 256 -1.32 14.36 16.27
C ARG A 256 -1.31 13.30 17.37
N GLU A 257 -0.34 12.41 17.36
CA GLU A 257 -0.13 11.43 18.42
C GLU A 257 0.45 12.04 19.72
N GLY A 258 0.83 13.33 19.70
CA GLY A 258 1.37 14.06 20.86
C GLY A 258 2.89 14.01 20.99
N TYR A 259 3.61 13.69 19.91
CA TYR A 259 5.07 13.83 19.87
C TYR A 259 5.45 15.26 19.56
N GLU A 260 6.42 15.78 20.31
CA GLU A 260 7.05 17.07 20.09
C GLU A 260 8.46 16.83 19.59
N LEU A 261 8.76 17.34 18.40
CA LEU A 261 10.05 17.18 17.78
C LEU A 261 10.39 18.42 16.94
N GLN A 262 11.67 18.61 16.68
CA GLN A 262 12.19 19.60 15.78
C GLN A 262 12.65 18.91 14.50
N VAL A 263 12.36 19.49 13.34
CA VAL A 263 12.74 18.95 12.04
C VAL A 263 13.66 19.88 11.30
N GLY A 264 14.71 19.32 10.72
CA GLY A 264 15.63 20.05 9.85
C GLY A 264 15.05 20.25 8.45
N GLN A 265 15.77 21.03 7.63
CA GLN A 265 15.39 21.18 6.23
C GLN A 265 15.55 19.87 5.47
N PRO A 266 14.62 19.57 4.51
CA PRO A 266 14.75 18.41 3.65
C PRO A 266 16.00 18.53 2.76
N LYS A 267 16.74 17.45 2.65
CA LYS A 267 17.94 17.34 1.81
C LYS A 267 17.76 16.23 0.79
N VAL A 268 18.10 16.50 -0.44
CA VAL A 268 18.15 15.50 -1.51
C VAL A 268 19.31 14.54 -1.24
N ILE A 269 19.09 13.24 -1.48
CA ILE A 269 20.12 12.22 -1.32
C ILE A 269 20.94 12.18 -2.60
N ILE A 270 22.22 12.53 -2.50
CA ILE A 270 23.18 12.42 -3.58
C ILE A 270 23.80 11.03 -3.53
N LYS A 271 23.67 10.28 -4.61
CA LYS A 271 24.31 8.95 -4.77
C LYS A 271 25.57 9.09 -5.60
N GLU A 272 26.54 8.22 -5.35
CA GLU A 272 27.70 8.04 -6.21
C GLU A 272 27.47 6.82 -7.10
N ILE A 273 27.39 7.04 -8.42
CA ILE A 273 27.20 6.00 -9.43
C ILE A 273 28.37 6.12 -10.42
N ASP A 274 29.13 5.05 -10.57
CA ASP A 274 30.32 5.01 -11.43
C ASP A 274 31.32 6.16 -11.17
N GLY A 275 31.54 6.51 -9.87
CA GLY A 275 32.44 7.58 -9.45
C GLY A 275 31.93 8.99 -9.70
N ARG A 276 30.65 9.15 -10.09
CA ARG A 276 29.99 10.46 -10.31
C ARG A 276 28.90 10.69 -9.29
N LYS A 277 28.82 11.91 -8.77
CA LYS A 277 27.72 12.33 -7.90
C LYS A 277 26.46 12.55 -8.74
N CYS A 278 25.41 11.80 -8.42
CA CYS A 278 24.12 11.85 -9.09
C CYS A 278 23.04 12.27 -8.12
N GLU A 279 22.17 13.19 -8.54
CA GLU A 279 20.92 13.52 -7.85
C GLU A 279 19.75 12.73 -8.44
N PRO A 280 18.70 12.42 -7.67
CA PRO A 280 17.51 11.78 -8.21
C PRO A 280 16.80 12.73 -9.16
N VAL A 281 16.40 12.20 -10.33
CA VAL A 281 15.58 12.90 -11.32
C VAL A 281 14.29 12.10 -11.50
N GLU A 282 13.16 12.79 -11.59
CA GLU A 282 11.84 12.20 -11.77
C GLU A 282 11.27 12.61 -13.12
N GLU A 283 10.58 11.69 -13.77
CA GLU A 283 9.74 12.01 -14.92
C GLU A 283 8.41 12.56 -14.41
N LEU A 284 8.12 13.81 -14.76
CA LEU A 284 6.92 14.50 -14.34
C LEU A 284 5.91 14.57 -15.48
N THR A 285 4.81 13.87 -15.35
CA THR A 285 3.65 13.99 -16.25
C THR A 285 2.63 14.91 -15.61
N ILE A 286 2.24 15.97 -16.34
CA ILE A 286 1.24 16.95 -15.90
C ILE A 286 0.08 16.91 -16.88
N ASP A 287 -1.09 16.50 -16.43
CA ASP A 287 -2.35 16.60 -17.16
C ASP A 287 -3.11 17.85 -16.70
N LEU A 288 -3.36 18.77 -17.65
CA LEU A 288 -4.01 20.05 -17.36
C LEU A 288 -4.65 20.64 -18.60
N PRO A 289 -5.66 21.50 -18.45
CA PRO A 289 -6.24 22.25 -19.58
C PRO A 289 -5.21 23.13 -20.30
N ASP A 290 -5.32 23.24 -21.61
CA ASP A 290 -4.37 23.95 -22.50
C ASP A 290 -4.05 25.38 -22.02
N GLU A 291 -5.04 26.08 -21.48
CA GLU A 291 -4.88 27.46 -20.96
C GLU A 291 -3.83 27.60 -19.85
N TYR A 292 -3.48 26.50 -19.14
CA TYR A 292 -2.47 26.48 -18.07
C TYR A 292 -1.11 25.94 -18.51
N SER A 293 -0.97 25.48 -19.77
CA SER A 293 0.26 24.85 -20.30
C SER A 293 1.47 25.77 -20.18
N GLY A 294 1.30 27.06 -20.55
CA GLY A 294 2.37 28.04 -20.45
C GLY A 294 2.89 28.23 -19.04
N LYS A 295 2.00 28.21 -18.04
CA LYS A 295 2.38 28.35 -16.63
C LYS A 295 3.09 27.11 -16.10
N ALA A 296 2.66 25.93 -16.50
CA ALA A 296 3.30 24.68 -16.15
C ALA A 296 4.73 24.62 -16.69
N ILE A 297 4.93 24.97 -17.99
CA ILE A 297 6.24 25.04 -18.62
C ILE A 297 7.14 26.07 -17.91
N GLU A 298 6.63 27.24 -17.59
CA GLU A 298 7.38 28.26 -16.83
C GLU A 298 7.85 27.71 -15.47
N MET A 299 6.97 27.02 -14.74
CA MET A 299 7.27 26.47 -13.42
C MET A 299 8.29 25.34 -13.46
N THR A 300 8.23 24.48 -14.46
CA THR A 300 9.20 23.39 -14.64
C THR A 300 10.55 23.92 -15.10
N THR A 301 10.58 24.84 -16.06
CA THR A 301 11.82 25.46 -16.54
C THR A 301 12.54 26.24 -15.43
N LYS A 302 11.82 26.98 -14.57
CA LYS A 302 12.41 27.66 -13.41
C LYS A 302 13.08 26.68 -12.43
N ARG A 303 12.66 25.42 -12.41
CA ARG A 303 13.22 24.33 -11.61
C ARG A 303 14.23 23.47 -12.37
N LYS A 304 14.70 23.95 -13.53
CA LYS A 304 15.65 23.25 -14.42
C LYS A 304 15.11 21.92 -14.95
N GLY A 305 13.79 21.78 -15.10
CA GLY A 305 13.17 20.68 -15.82
C GLY A 305 13.49 20.80 -17.32
N THR A 306 13.75 19.68 -17.96
CA THR A 306 14.05 19.57 -19.41
C THR A 306 12.94 18.80 -20.10
#